data_ec772a61912335185551c5e6b9981684
#
_entry.id   ec772a61912335185551c5e6b9981684
#
_cell.length_a   1.000
_cell.length_b   1.000
_cell.length_c   1.000
_cell.angle_alpha   90.00
_cell.angle_beta   90.00
_cell.angle_gamma   90.00
#
_symmetry.space_group_name_H-M   'P 1'
#
loop_
_entity.id
_entity.type
_entity.pdbx_description
1 polymer ?
#
loop_
_entity_poly.entity_id
_entity_poly.type
_entity_poly.pdbx_seq_one_letter_code
_entity_poly.pdbx_strand_id
1 'polypeptide(L)'
;MSSAKNFDRKTQDVGNIVLFEHLNLKVPDFDTAIRFYVEGLCLTRDPYYMIGPVNMWINNGYQQLHFQKGEAQHFRGEVVLVIPELQHVADNLKKIEPYLSRSRFSWTRESHCIVACCPWGNRFRVREHWDGFDQHRGIPHLQADVPRHTGPSIARFYRRVLDARVEVAAENAAEVMVTVGPGQTISYKETDKDVPEFDGHHICVYLANLSPSYDRIFERDLVTSEDNVFQYRFQEIFDPDTAQTVYEIQHEVRSLHHPMFMRPLVNRWKEKSL
;
A
#
# COMPACT_ATOMS: atom_id res chain seq x y z
N MET A 1 -6.02 44.65 12.20
CA MET A 1 -7.09 43.64 12.02
C MET A 1 -6.46 42.44 11.30
N SER A 2 -6.31 41.32 11.98
CA SER A 2 -5.82 40.10 11.32
C SER A 2 -6.95 39.57 10.44
N SER A 3 -6.76 39.55 9.12
CA SER A 3 -7.72 38.94 8.21
C SER A 3 -7.84 37.46 8.57
N ALA A 4 -9.02 36.97 8.86
CA ALA A 4 -9.29 35.56 9.06
C ALA A 4 -8.76 34.79 7.83
N LYS A 5 -7.96 33.75 8.04
CA LYS A 5 -7.52 32.88 6.95
C LYS A 5 -8.73 32.15 6.40
N ASN A 6 -9.08 32.40 5.14
CA ASN A 6 -10.22 31.74 4.48
C ASN A 6 -10.01 30.25 4.21
N PHE A 7 -8.77 29.76 4.27
CA PHE A 7 -8.41 28.38 3.96
C PHE A 7 -7.36 27.85 4.95
N ASP A 8 -7.54 26.64 5.43
CA ASP A 8 -6.51 25.91 6.19
C ASP A 8 -5.58 25.16 5.22
N ARG A 9 -4.43 25.75 4.95
CA ARG A 9 -3.44 25.16 4.04
C ARG A 9 -2.68 23.97 4.63
N LYS A 10 -2.75 23.74 5.93
CA LYS A 10 -2.14 22.56 6.56
C LYS A 10 -2.76 21.26 6.08
N THR A 11 -4.00 21.30 5.59
CA THR A 11 -4.65 20.14 4.97
C THR A 11 -3.97 19.68 3.68
N GLN A 12 -3.12 20.53 3.09
CA GLN A 12 -2.36 20.21 1.87
C GLN A 12 -0.96 19.66 2.13
N ASP A 13 -0.53 19.64 3.39
CA ASP A 13 0.81 19.17 3.76
C ASP A 13 0.83 17.63 3.81
N VAL A 14 1.73 16.99 3.06
CA VAL A 14 1.88 15.53 3.02
C VAL A 14 3.10 15.02 3.81
N GLY A 15 4.01 15.91 4.23
CA GLY A 15 5.28 15.53 4.86
C GLY A 15 6.34 15.12 3.84
N ASN A 16 7.36 14.37 4.29
CA ASN A 16 8.46 13.95 3.42
C ASN A 16 8.10 12.76 2.51
N ILE A 17 7.14 11.91 2.90
CA ILE A 17 6.63 10.84 2.03
C ILE A 17 5.58 11.45 1.11
N VAL A 18 5.84 11.44 -0.20
CA VAL A 18 5.02 12.17 -1.19
C VAL A 18 4.23 11.26 -2.13
N LEU A 19 4.54 9.97 -2.17
CA LEU A 19 3.81 8.98 -2.97
C LEU A 19 4.01 7.59 -2.40
N PHE A 20 2.91 6.87 -2.19
CA PHE A 20 2.91 5.41 -2.14
C PHE A 20 2.70 4.89 -3.56
N GLU A 21 3.65 4.10 -4.09
CA GLU A 21 3.61 3.59 -5.45
C GLU A 21 3.03 2.17 -5.54
N HIS A 22 3.57 1.23 -4.76
CA HIS A 22 3.12 -0.16 -4.86
C HIS A 22 3.23 -0.97 -3.57
N LEU A 23 2.41 -2.01 -3.53
CA LEU A 23 2.57 -3.14 -2.62
C LEU A 23 3.13 -4.32 -3.41
N ASN A 24 4.23 -4.90 -2.95
CA ASN A 24 4.82 -6.11 -3.51
C ASN A 24 4.44 -7.33 -2.69
N LEU A 25 4.04 -8.40 -3.38
CA LEU A 25 3.70 -9.69 -2.81
C LEU A 25 4.22 -10.82 -3.71
N LYS A 26 4.69 -11.91 -3.14
CA LYS A 26 4.91 -13.13 -3.92
C LYS A 26 3.59 -13.88 -4.08
N VAL A 27 3.42 -14.49 -5.25
CA VAL A 27 2.29 -15.35 -5.59
C VAL A 27 2.77 -16.63 -6.27
N PRO A 28 2.20 -17.79 -5.97
CA PRO A 28 2.64 -19.06 -6.55
C PRO A 28 2.34 -19.18 -8.05
N ASP A 29 1.23 -18.57 -8.50
CA ASP A 29 0.72 -18.74 -9.85
C ASP A 29 0.15 -17.45 -10.43
N PHE A 30 0.68 -17.04 -11.60
CA PHE A 30 0.26 -15.81 -12.26
C PHE A 30 -1.08 -15.93 -12.97
N ASP A 31 -1.46 -17.11 -13.46
CA ASP A 31 -2.75 -17.28 -14.12
C ASP A 31 -3.90 -17.11 -13.11
N THR A 32 -3.73 -17.67 -11.92
CA THR A 32 -4.65 -17.46 -10.80
C THR A 32 -4.67 -15.99 -10.35
N ALA A 33 -3.50 -15.32 -10.31
CA ALA A 33 -3.44 -13.89 -10.01
C ALA A 33 -4.17 -13.05 -11.06
N ILE A 34 -3.94 -13.31 -12.35
CA ILE A 34 -4.64 -12.62 -13.45
C ILE A 34 -6.15 -12.82 -13.32
N ARG A 35 -6.60 -14.04 -13.02
CA ARG A 35 -8.03 -14.32 -12.84
C ARG A 35 -8.64 -13.45 -11.73
N PHE A 36 -7.99 -13.32 -10.60
CA PHE A 36 -8.52 -12.52 -9.49
C PHE A 36 -8.34 -11.01 -9.72
N TYR A 37 -7.11 -10.55 -9.98
CA TYR A 37 -6.81 -9.12 -10.00
C TYR A 37 -7.25 -8.43 -11.31
N VAL A 38 -7.10 -9.10 -12.46
CA VAL A 38 -7.43 -8.50 -13.76
C VAL A 38 -8.87 -8.81 -14.17
N GLU A 39 -9.27 -10.07 -14.16
CA GLU A 39 -10.62 -10.46 -14.61
C GLU A 39 -11.67 -10.15 -13.53
N GLY A 40 -11.36 -10.41 -12.26
CA GLY A 40 -12.27 -10.17 -11.13
C GLY A 40 -12.33 -8.71 -10.70
N LEU A 41 -11.20 -8.12 -10.31
CA LEU A 41 -11.15 -6.74 -9.81
C LEU A 41 -11.03 -5.67 -10.90
N CYS A 42 -11.00 -6.04 -12.18
CA CYS A 42 -10.90 -5.09 -13.30
C CYS A 42 -9.64 -4.23 -13.29
N LEU A 43 -8.55 -4.73 -12.71
CA LEU A 43 -7.26 -4.05 -12.75
C LEU A 43 -6.55 -4.32 -14.09
N THR A 44 -5.48 -3.60 -14.39
CA THR A 44 -4.79 -3.71 -15.66
C THR A 44 -3.40 -4.30 -15.48
N ARG A 45 -3.11 -5.45 -16.10
CA ARG A 45 -1.72 -5.92 -16.20
C ARG A 45 -0.92 -4.90 -17.01
N ASP A 46 0.21 -4.43 -16.45
CA ASP A 46 1.08 -3.46 -17.13
C ASP A 46 1.63 -4.07 -18.41
N PRO A 47 1.41 -3.45 -19.60
CA PRO A 47 1.84 -4.01 -20.87
C PRO A 47 3.32 -3.79 -21.16
N TYR A 48 3.99 -2.90 -20.44
CA TYR A 48 5.36 -2.48 -20.71
C TYR A 48 6.37 -3.05 -19.71
N TYR A 49 5.93 -3.24 -18.45
CA TYR A 49 6.82 -3.66 -17.39
C TYR A 49 6.73 -5.17 -17.18
N MET A 50 7.39 -5.89 -18.06
CA MET A 50 7.44 -7.35 -18.06
C MET A 50 8.90 -7.78 -17.88
N ILE A 51 9.41 -7.69 -16.64
CA ILE A 51 10.78 -8.11 -16.33
C ILE A 51 10.78 -9.62 -16.12
N GLY A 52 11.00 -10.37 -17.20
CA GLY A 52 11.10 -11.81 -17.21
C GLY A 52 9.81 -12.54 -16.80
N PRO A 53 9.86 -13.89 -16.73
CA PRO A 53 8.68 -14.70 -16.43
C PRO A 53 8.33 -14.74 -14.94
N VAL A 54 9.11 -14.09 -14.07
CA VAL A 54 8.98 -14.16 -12.62
C VAL A 54 8.40 -12.91 -11.96
N ASN A 55 8.13 -11.86 -12.76
CA ASN A 55 7.55 -10.60 -12.28
C ASN A 55 6.30 -10.24 -13.07
N MET A 56 5.30 -9.71 -12.39
CA MET A 56 4.06 -9.20 -12.97
C MET A 56 3.63 -7.93 -12.24
N TRP A 57 3.35 -6.89 -13.01
CA TRP A 57 2.87 -5.61 -12.51
C TRP A 57 1.41 -5.42 -12.89
N ILE A 58 0.60 -5.00 -11.94
CA ILE A 58 -0.84 -4.75 -12.13
C ILE A 58 -1.16 -3.33 -11.70
N ASN A 59 -1.64 -2.53 -12.64
CA ASN A 59 -1.94 -1.12 -12.47
C ASN A 59 -3.33 -0.89 -11.87
N ASN A 60 -3.40 0.04 -10.93
CA ASN A 60 -4.63 0.65 -10.46
C ASN A 60 -4.42 2.16 -10.31
N GLY A 61 -4.81 2.95 -11.31
CA GLY A 61 -4.50 4.37 -11.36
C GLY A 61 -3.01 4.64 -11.53
N TYR A 62 -2.42 5.39 -10.61
CA TYR A 62 -0.99 5.68 -10.53
C TYR A 62 -0.24 4.73 -9.58
N GLN A 63 -0.92 3.79 -8.97
CA GLN A 63 -0.35 2.79 -8.08
C GLN A 63 -0.39 1.41 -8.70
N GLN A 64 0.41 0.51 -8.15
CA GLN A 64 0.54 -0.85 -8.66
C GLN A 64 0.48 -1.90 -7.53
N LEU A 65 0.07 -3.09 -7.89
CA LEU A 65 0.41 -4.31 -7.18
C LEU A 65 1.54 -4.98 -7.97
N HIS A 66 2.67 -5.21 -7.32
CA HIS A 66 3.79 -5.91 -7.91
C HIS A 66 3.83 -7.34 -7.40
N PHE A 67 3.73 -8.30 -8.30
CA PHE A 67 3.78 -9.71 -7.97
C PHE A 67 5.07 -10.35 -8.46
N GLN A 68 5.73 -11.08 -7.57
CA GLN A 68 6.83 -11.95 -7.89
C GLN A 68 6.36 -13.40 -7.77
N LYS A 69 6.90 -14.29 -8.61
CA LYS A 69 6.60 -15.72 -8.50
C LYS A 69 7.32 -16.31 -7.30
N GLY A 70 6.59 -17.00 -6.43
CA GLY A 70 7.14 -17.63 -5.23
C GLY A 70 6.06 -18.10 -4.27
N GLU A 71 6.46 -18.51 -3.08
CA GLU A 71 5.54 -18.83 -2.01
C GLU A 71 4.66 -17.63 -1.68
N ALA A 72 3.37 -17.87 -1.42
CA ALA A 72 2.40 -16.79 -1.23
C ALA A 72 2.73 -15.94 0.00
N GLN A 73 2.85 -14.63 -0.19
CA GLN A 73 3.03 -13.67 0.87
C GLN A 73 1.70 -13.02 1.28
N HIS A 74 1.62 -12.63 2.55
CA HIS A 74 0.41 -12.09 3.15
C HIS A 74 0.68 -10.71 3.75
N PHE A 75 0.04 -9.70 3.19
CA PHE A 75 -0.02 -8.40 3.85
C PHE A 75 -0.86 -8.55 5.14
N ARG A 76 -0.27 -8.22 6.27
CA ARG A 76 -0.88 -8.36 7.59
C ARG A 76 -1.88 -7.24 7.84
N GLY A 77 -3.04 -7.31 7.16
CA GLY A 77 -4.05 -6.28 7.22
C GLY A 77 -5.02 -6.27 6.04
N GLU A 78 -5.39 -5.09 5.57
CA GLU A 78 -6.33 -4.88 4.47
C GLU A 78 -5.82 -3.81 3.50
N VAL A 79 -5.99 -4.03 2.20
CA VAL A 79 -5.66 -3.07 1.13
C VAL A 79 -6.96 -2.45 0.62
N VAL A 80 -7.05 -1.12 0.66
CA VAL A 80 -8.18 -0.40 0.06
C VAL A 80 -7.86 -0.05 -1.38
N LEU A 81 -8.79 -0.39 -2.27
CA LEU A 81 -8.72 -0.08 -3.70
C LEU A 81 -9.89 0.85 -4.06
N VAL A 82 -9.59 1.92 -4.78
CA VAL A 82 -10.62 2.71 -5.48
C VAL A 82 -10.74 2.16 -6.89
N ILE A 83 -11.92 1.63 -7.20
CA ILE A 83 -12.28 1.10 -8.51
C ILE A 83 -13.72 1.53 -8.77
N PRO A 84 -13.98 2.34 -9.81
CA PRO A 84 -15.33 2.75 -10.13
C PRO A 84 -16.20 1.58 -10.62
N GLU A 85 -17.53 1.76 -10.58
CA GLU A 85 -18.52 0.76 -11.01
C GLU A 85 -18.46 -0.56 -10.23
N LEU A 86 -18.67 -0.50 -8.91
CA LEU A 86 -18.69 -1.69 -8.03
C LEU A 86 -19.62 -2.79 -8.52
N GLN A 87 -20.72 -2.47 -9.22
CA GLN A 87 -21.59 -3.50 -9.79
C GLN A 87 -20.84 -4.33 -10.84
N HIS A 88 -20.05 -3.68 -11.72
CA HIS A 88 -19.25 -4.39 -12.71
C HIS A 88 -18.19 -5.29 -12.06
N VAL A 89 -17.55 -4.81 -10.98
CA VAL A 89 -16.61 -5.63 -10.18
C VAL A 89 -17.32 -6.84 -9.58
N ALA A 90 -18.50 -6.65 -8.97
CA ALA A 90 -19.29 -7.74 -8.40
C ALA A 90 -19.68 -8.81 -9.44
N ASP A 91 -20.12 -8.38 -10.62
CA ASP A 91 -20.49 -9.29 -11.71
C ASP A 91 -19.29 -10.12 -12.19
N ASN A 92 -18.10 -9.51 -12.23
CA ASN A 92 -16.88 -10.21 -12.63
C ASN A 92 -16.36 -11.14 -11.53
N LEU A 93 -16.39 -10.74 -10.27
CA LEU A 93 -16.06 -11.62 -9.16
C LEU A 93 -16.94 -12.87 -9.16
N LYS A 94 -18.25 -12.70 -9.39
CA LYS A 94 -19.20 -13.82 -9.53
C LYS A 94 -18.84 -14.74 -10.70
N LYS A 95 -18.39 -14.21 -11.85
CA LYS A 95 -17.99 -15.02 -13.01
C LYS A 95 -16.75 -15.86 -12.73
N ILE A 96 -15.82 -15.39 -11.90
CA ILE A 96 -14.58 -16.12 -11.60
C ILE A 96 -14.72 -17.13 -10.44
N GLU A 97 -15.80 -17.09 -9.65
CA GLU A 97 -16.02 -17.99 -8.51
C GLU A 97 -15.77 -19.48 -8.83
N PRO A 98 -16.31 -20.04 -9.93
CA PRO A 98 -16.12 -21.46 -10.23
C PRO A 98 -14.64 -21.84 -10.41
N TYR A 99 -13.82 -20.93 -10.91
CA TYR A 99 -12.39 -21.16 -11.18
C TYR A 99 -11.52 -21.06 -9.93
N LEU A 100 -12.01 -20.35 -8.89
CA LEU A 100 -11.26 -20.11 -7.65
C LEU A 100 -11.83 -20.86 -6.44
N SER A 101 -12.82 -21.73 -6.64
CA SER A 101 -13.56 -22.44 -5.58
C SER A 101 -12.70 -23.33 -4.67
N ARG A 102 -11.50 -23.73 -5.09
CA ARG A 102 -10.55 -24.54 -4.31
C ARG A 102 -9.46 -23.71 -3.64
N SER A 103 -9.62 -22.41 -3.55
CA SER A 103 -8.66 -21.46 -2.96
C SER A 103 -9.28 -20.76 -1.73
N ARG A 104 -8.56 -19.78 -1.16
CA ARG A 104 -9.11 -18.90 -0.10
C ARG A 104 -9.97 -17.77 -0.65
N PHE A 105 -10.22 -17.74 -1.96
CA PHE A 105 -11.05 -16.71 -2.58
C PHE A 105 -12.43 -16.66 -1.95
N SER A 106 -12.83 -15.46 -1.60
CA SER A 106 -14.19 -15.15 -1.17
C SER A 106 -14.48 -13.66 -1.40
N TRP A 107 -15.75 -13.31 -1.49
CA TRP A 107 -16.12 -11.90 -1.55
C TRP A 107 -17.53 -11.68 -1.02
N THR A 108 -17.80 -10.45 -0.59
CA THR A 108 -19.10 -10.01 -0.09
C THR A 108 -19.36 -8.60 -0.57
N ARG A 109 -20.57 -8.34 -1.05
CA ARG A 109 -21.05 -6.98 -1.36
C ARG A 109 -21.66 -6.38 -0.10
N GLU A 110 -21.12 -5.25 0.32
CA GLU A 110 -21.69 -4.37 1.33
C GLU A 110 -22.35 -3.14 0.64
N SER A 111 -23.02 -2.27 1.39
CA SER A 111 -23.73 -1.11 0.83
C SER A 111 -22.86 -0.21 -0.04
N HIS A 112 -21.62 0.06 0.38
CA HIS A 112 -20.72 1.03 -0.26
C HIS A 112 -19.35 0.46 -0.62
N CYS A 113 -19.17 -0.85 -0.53
CA CYS A 113 -17.91 -1.50 -0.88
C CYS A 113 -18.09 -2.97 -1.22
N ILE A 114 -17.04 -3.57 -1.77
CA ILE A 114 -16.86 -5.01 -1.86
C ILE A 114 -15.68 -5.38 -0.97
N VAL A 115 -15.87 -6.35 -0.09
CA VAL A 115 -14.77 -6.98 0.64
C VAL A 115 -14.44 -8.27 -0.08
N ALA A 116 -13.20 -8.40 -0.53
CA ALA A 116 -12.72 -9.57 -1.25
C ALA A 116 -11.45 -10.13 -0.61
N CYS A 117 -11.33 -11.44 -0.62
CA CYS A 117 -10.13 -12.17 -0.24
C CYS A 117 -9.53 -12.78 -1.50
N CYS A 118 -8.24 -12.55 -1.77
CA CYS A 118 -7.59 -13.15 -2.93
C CYS A 118 -7.39 -14.66 -2.74
N PRO A 119 -7.05 -15.43 -3.79
CA PRO A 119 -6.87 -16.88 -3.71
C PRO A 119 -5.92 -17.37 -2.61
N TRP A 120 -5.02 -16.51 -2.15
CA TRP A 120 -4.02 -16.84 -1.13
C TRP A 120 -4.30 -16.24 0.25
N GLY A 121 -5.33 -15.40 0.40
CA GLY A 121 -5.76 -14.89 1.70
C GLY A 121 -5.55 -13.41 1.95
N ASN A 122 -4.97 -12.64 1.01
CA ASN A 122 -4.87 -11.19 1.14
C ASN A 122 -6.24 -10.54 1.02
N ARG A 123 -6.53 -9.58 1.90
CA ARG A 123 -7.83 -8.92 1.99
C ARG A 123 -7.81 -7.58 1.26
N PHE A 124 -8.87 -7.33 0.50
CA PHE A 124 -9.08 -6.11 -0.27
C PHE A 124 -10.45 -5.53 0.01
N ARG A 125 -10.50 -4.22 0.23
CA ARG A 125 -11.74 -3.45 0.29
C ARG A 125 -11.83 -2.57 -0.92
N VAL A 126 -12.78 -2.84 -1.80
CA VAL A 126 -12.98 -2.08 -3.04
C VAL A 126 -14.09 -1.06 -2.83
N ARG A 127 -13.82 0.20 -3.17
CA ARG A 127 -14.75 1.33 -3.08
C ARG A 127 -14.78 2.11 -4.39
N GLU A 128 -15.84 2.87 -4.65
CA GLU A 128 -15.91 3.76 -5.81
C GLU A 128 -15.16 5.07 -5.61
N HIS A 129 -15.04 5.50 -4.36
CA HIS A 129 -14.30 6.70 -3.95
C HIS A 129 -13.70 6.52 -2.55
N TRP A 130 -12.74 7.37 -2.24
CA TRP A 130 -12.11 7.48 -0.93
C TRP A 130 -11.93 8.95 -0.57
N ASP A 131 -12.30 9.34 0.64
CA ASP A 131 -12.27 10.74 1.07
C ASP A 131 -10.84 11.29 1.02
N GLY A 132 -10.69 12.46 0.38
CA GLY A 132 -9.39 13.10 0.18
C GLY A 132 -8.51 12.49 -0.92
N PHE A 133 -8.98 11.46 -1.63
CA PHE A 133 -8.27 10.84 -2.75
C PHE A 133 -8.98 11.16 -4.07
N ASP A 134 -8.42 12.09 -4.84
CA ASP A 134 -9.06 12.67 -6.03
C ASP A 134 -8.88 11.84 -7.31
N GLN A 135 -8.30 10.63 -7.22
CA GLN A 135 -8.11 9.76 -8.36
C GLN A 135 -9.31 8.82 -8.55
N HIS A 136 -9.70 8.59 -9.79
CA HIS A 136 -10.77 7.64 -10.13
C HIS A 136 -10.41 6.18 -9.85
N ARG A 137 -9.11 5.87 -9.76
CA ARG A 137 -8.55 4.55 -9.48
C ARG A 137 -7.28 4.71 -8.67
N GLY A 138 -7.03 3.78 -7.78
CA GLY A 138 -5.77 3.76 -7.04
C GLY A 138 -5.82 2.94 -5.76
N ILE A 139 -4.75 3.04 -5.00
CA ILE A 139 -4.60 2.44 -3.68
C ILE A 139 -4.48 3.59 -2.67
N PRO A 140 -5.59 4.11 -2.14
CA PRO A 140 -5.57 5.24 -1.23
C PRO A 140 -5.12 4.86 0.18
N HIS A 141 -5.31 3.59 0.57
CA HIS A 141 -5.08 3.21 1.95
C HIS A 141 -4.62 1.77 2.11
N LEU A 142 -3.63 1.58 3.00
CA LEU A 142 -3.27 0.29 3.58
C LEU A 142 -3.56 0.34 5.07
N GLN A 143 -4.25 -0.66 5.61
CA GLN A 143 -4.35 -0.86 7.06
C GLN A 143 -3.48 -2.05 7.44
N ALA A 144 -2.44 -1.84 8.22
CA ALA A 144 -1.61 -2.90 8.80
C ALA A 144 -2.05 -3.21 10.23
N ASP A 145 -2.25 -4.48 10.54
CA ASP A 145 -2.49 -4.95 11.89
C ASP A 145 -1.14 -5.08 12.62
N VAL A 146 -1.03 -4.50 13.81
CA VAL A 146 0.21 -4.48 14.61
C VAL A 146 -0.05 -4.96 16.04
N PRO A 147 0.98 -5.47 16.74
CA PRO A 147 0.85 -5.85 18.15
C PRO A 147 0.44 -4.67 19.02
N ARG A 148 -0.22 -4.97 20.14
CA ARG A 148 -0.60 -3.95 21.15
C ARG A 148 0.62 -3.19 21.65
N HIS A 149 0.40 -1.92 22.01
CA HIS A 149 1.39 -1.00 22.57
C HIS A 149 2.54 -0.62 21.63
N THR A 150 2.44 -0.92 20.33
CA THR A 150 3.46 -0.53 19.33
C THR A 150 3.15 0.81 18.65
N GLY A 151 1.91 1.26 18.67
CA GLY A 151 1.46 2.48 17.99
C GLY A 151 2.29 3.72 18.32
N PRO A 152 2.56 4.07 19.61
CA PRO A 152 3.37 5.23 19.94
C PRO A 152 4.78 5.19 19.34
N SER A 153 5.41 4.01 19.34
CA SER A 153 6.76 3.80 18.78
C SER A 153 6.75 3.92 17.24
N ILE A 154 5.75 3.35 16.58
CA ILE A 154 5.54 3.48 15.14
C ILE A 154 5.34 4.96 14.74
N ALA A 155 4.53 5.71 15.52
CA ALA A 155 4.33 7.13 15.27
C ALA A 155 5.64 7.94 15.39
N ARG A 156 6.47 7.65 16.42
CA ARG A 156 7.78 8.27 16.58
C ARG A 156 8.73 7.92 15.43
N PHE A 157 8.74 6.65 15.00
CA PHE A 157 9.56 6.20 13.87
C PHE A 157 9.25 7.02 12.62
N TYR A 158 8.01 7.03 12.17
CA TYR A 158 7.65 7.73 10.94
C TYR A 158 7.91 9.25 11.03
N ARG A 159 7.63 9.88 12.17
CA ARG A 159 7.90 11.30 12.36
C ARG A 159 9.37 11.66 12.37
N ARG A 160 10.19 10.87 13.07
CA ARG A 160 11.59 11.23 13.36
C ARG A 160 12.60 10.58 12.42
N VAL A 161 12.27 9.44 11.84
CA VAL A 161 13.17 8.72 10.93
C VAL A 161 12.87 9.07 9.48
N LEU A 162 11.59 9.12 9.09
CA LEU A 162 11.19 9.39 7.71
C LEU A 162 10.65 10.82 7.49
N ASP A 163 10.59 11.67 8.52
CA ASP A 163 10.01 13.02 8.49
C ASP A 163 8.58 13.04 7.90
N ALA A 164 7.81 11.96 8.15
CA ALA A 164 6.46 11.79 7.65
C ALA A 164 5.44 12.57 8.47
N ARG A 165 4.34 12.96 7.84
CA ARG A 165 3.15 13.43 8.55
C ARG A 165 2.43 12.24 9.19
N VAL A 166 2.21 12.33 10.50
CA VAL A 166 1.57 11.26 11.28
C VAL A 166 0.46 11.83 12.14
N GLU A 167 -0.71 11.26 12.03
CA GLU A 167 -1.86 11.51 12.90
C GLU A 167 -2.09 10.30 13.82
N VAL A 168 -2.60 10.55 15.01
CA VAL A 168 -2.88 9.53 16.02
C VAL A 168 -4.35 9.65 16.40
N ALA A 169 -5.10 8.57 16.20
CA ALA A 169 -6.57 8.60 16.30
C ALA A 169 -7.10 8.78 17.75
N ALA A 170 -6.29 8.51 18.77
CA ALA A 170 -6.66 8.65 20.17
C ALA A 170 -5.42 8.88 21.05
N GLU A 171 -5.62 9.33 22.29
CA GLU A 171 -4.53 9.55 23.26
C GLU A 171 -3.68 8.30 23.51
N ASN A 172 -4.25 7.10 23.37
CA ASN A 172 -3.55 5.81 23.54
C ASN A 172 -2.85 5.31 22.29
N ALA A 173 -2.90 6.04 21.16
CA ALA A 173 -2.28 5.69 19.88
C ALA A 173 -2.61 4.28 19.36
N ALA A 174 -3.78 3.73 19.68
CA ALA A 174 -4.21 2.40 19.22
C ALA A 174 -4.35 2.30 17.68
N GLU A 175 -4.43 3.44 17.01
CA GLU A 175 -4.33 3.53 15.55
C GLU A 175 -3.48 4.76 15.18
N VAL A 176 -2.46 4.51 14.38
CA VAL A 176 -1.53 5.52 13.86
C VAL A 176 -1.72 5.63 12.38
N MET A 177 -2.00 6.82 11.88
CA MET A 177 -2.16 7.08 10.45
C MET A 177 -0.98 7.87 9.92
N VAL A 178 -0.29 7.32 8.94
CA VAL A 178 0.84 7.93 8.25
C VAL A 178 0.40 8.41 6.89
N THR A 179 0.56 9.69 6.59
CA THR A 179 0.36 10.23 5.24
C THR A 179 1.51 9.78 4.34
N VAL A 180 1.19 9.16 3.21
CA VAL A 180 2.16 8.62 2.25
C VAL A 180 1.98 9.15 0.83
N GLY A 181 1.23 10.22 0.69
CA GLY A 181 0.96 10.92 -0.56
C GLY A 181 -0.35 11.72 -0.49
N PRO A 182 -0.70 12.52 -1.50
CA PRO A 182 -1.97 13.23 -1.56
C PRO A 182 -3.16 12.26 -1.50
N GLY A 183 -3.93 12.31 -0.41
CA GLY A 183 -5.05 11.40 -0.15
C GLY A 183 -4.64 9.93 0.08
N GLN A 184 -3.36 9.65 0.25
CA GLN A 184 -2.84 8.30 0.52
C GLN A 184 -2.37 8.18 1.96
N THR A 185 -2.74 7.09 2.61
CA THR A 185 -2.36 6.81 4.00
C THR A 185 -2.03 5.34 4.24
N ILE A 186 -1.18 5.11 5.23
CA ILE A 186 -1.00 3.79 5.85
C ILE A 186 -1.43 3.92 7.31
N SER A 187 -2.40 3.11 7.76
CA SER A 187 -2.71 3.00 9.17
C SER A 187 -2.08 1.75 9.78
N TYR A 188 -1.57 1.92 11.00
CA TYR A 188 -1.10 0.85 11.86
C TYR A 188 -2.09 0.73 13.01
N LYS A 189 -2.87 -0.36 13.00
CA LYS A 189 -3.95 -0.59 13.95
C LYS A 189 -3.58 -1.71 14.91
N GLU A 190 -3.56 -1.39 16.19
CA GLU A 190 -3.31 -2.38 17.23
C GLU A 190 -4.42 -3.43 17.29
N THR A 191 -4.02 -4.68 17.43
CA THR A 191 -4.94 -5.81 17.50
C THR A 191 -4.60 -6.74 18.68
N ASP A 192 -5.64 -7.42 19.21
CA ASP A 192 -5.51 -8.52 20.18
C ASP A 192 -5.20 -9.87 19.53
N LYS A 193 -5.31 -9.94 18.21
CA LYS A 193 -5.03 -11.16 17.45
C LYS A 193 -3.52 -11.32 17.29
N ASP A 194 -3.09 -12.58 17.21
CA ASP A 194 -1.71 -12.86 16.83
C ASP A 194 -1.44 -12.26 15.44
N VAL A 195 -0.41 -11.43 15.37
CA VAL A 195 0.09 -10.88 14.10
C VAL A 195 1.09 -11.87 13.55
N PRO A 196 0.87 -12.43 12.35
CA PRO A 196 1.81 -13.38 11.75
C PRO A 196 3.21 -12.80 11.61
N GLU A 197 4.21 -13.66 11.59
CA GLU A 197 5.59 -13.27 11.30
C GLU A 197 5.70 -12.59 9.93
N PHE A 198 6.72 -11.76 9.79
CA PHE A 198 7.02 -11.07 8.53
C PHE A 198 7.51 -12.08 7.48
N ASP A 199 6.90 -12.06 6.31
CA ASP A 199 7.16 -13.01 5.22
C ASP A 199 7.92 -12.39 4.03
N GLY A 200 8.42 -11.14 4.19
CA GLY A 200 9.23 -10.46 3.19
C GLY A 200 8.46 -9.65 2.14
N HIS A 201 7.15 -9.39 2.34
CA HIS A 201 6.42 -8.44 1.50
C HIS A 201 6.91 -6.99 1.70
N HIS A 202 6.77 -6.14 0.68
CA HIS A 202 7.22 -4.76 0.82
C HIS A 202 6.25 -3.72 0.26
N ILE A 203 6.43 -2.51 0.76
CA ILE A 203 5.80 -1.29 0.23
C ILE A 203 6.85 -0.42 -0.42
N CYS A 204 6.48 0.29 -1.49
CA CYS A 204 7.33 1.28 -2.12
C CYS A 204 6.79 2.69 -1.90
N VAL A 205 7.65 3.57 -1.40
CA VAL A 205 7.33 4.96 -1.14
C VAL A 205 8.40 5.89 -1.71
N TYR A 206 7.98 7.10 -2.12
CA TYR A 206 8.87 8.15 -2.58
C TYR A 206 9.01 9.24 -1.54
N LEU A 207 10.25 9.66 -1.31
CA LEU A 207 10.60 10.75 -0.41
C LEU A 207 11.02 12.01 -1.17
N ALA A 208 10.56 13.17 -0.69
CA ALA A 208 11.02 14.46 -1.18
C ALA A 208 12.51 14.68 -0.84
N ASN A 209 12.94 14.29 0.35
CA ASN A 209 14.31 14.35 0.83
C ASN A 209 14.78 12.95 1.24
N LEU A 210 15.64 12.35 0.41
CA LEU A 210 16.06 10.95 0.58
C LEU A 210 17.16 10.79 1.65
N SER A 211 18.21 11.62 1.60
CA SER A 211 19.43 11.44 2.40
C SER A 211 19.21 11.47 3.92
N PRO A 212 18.41 12.39 4.52
CA PRO A 212 18.30 12.40 5.98
C PRO A 212 17.69 11.12 6.56
N SER A 213 16.73 10.51 5.84
CA SER A 213 16.14 9.23 6.26
C SER A 213 17.11 8.07 6.03
N TYR A 214 17.83 8.07 4.92
CA TYR A 214 18.87 7.10 4.63
C TYR A 214 19.95 7.11 5.74
N ASP A 215 20.51 8.27 6.08
CA ASP A 215 21.57 8.40 7.09
C ASP A 215 21.11 7.82 8.44
N ARG A 216 19.88 8.12 8.89
CA ARG A 216 19.33 7.61 10.17
C ARG A 216 19.16 6.07 10.19
N ILE A 217 18.85 5.47 9.06
CA ILE A 217 18.71 4.00 8.91
C ILE A 217 20.11 3.37 8.77
N PHE A 218 21.00 3.99 7.98
CA PHE A 218 22.36 3.51 7.75
C PHE A 218 23.22 3.52 9.02
N GLU A 219 23.16 4.57 9.83
CA GLU A 219 23.85 4.67 11.11
C GLU A 219 23.50 3.57 12.11
N ARG A 220 22.39 2.85 11.87
CA ARG A 220 21.90 1.73 12.68
C ARG A 220 22.16 0.37 12.06
N ASP A 221 22.85 0.32 10.92
CA ASP A 221 23.10 -0.92 10.15
C ASP A 221 21.81 -1.65 9.73
N LEU A 222 20.73 -0.87 9.44
CA LEU A 222 19.41 -1.41 9.08
C LEU A 222 19.10 -1.35 7.58
N VAL A 223 20.01 -0.82 6.75
CA VAL A 223 19.88 -0.86 5.29
C VAL A 223 20.04 -2.30 4.80
N THR A 224 18.98 -2.85 4.21
CA THR A 224 18.99 -4.25 3.74
C THR A 224 19.38 -4.40 2.27
N SER A 225 19.28 -3.35 1.48
CA SER A 225 19.66 -3.33 0.05
C SER A 225 19.84 -1.90 -0.45
N GLU A 226 20.85 -1.72 -1.31
CA GLU A 226 21.14 -0.49 -2.06
C GLU A 226 21.53 -0.88 -3.49
N ASP A 227 20.57 -0.78 -4.42
CA ASP A 227 20.83 -1.17 -5.82
C ASP A 227 21.40 0.01 -6.64
N ASN A 228 21.13 1.25 -6.22
CA ASN A 228 21.55 2.47 -6.91
C ASN A 228 21.37 3.71 -6.00
N VAL A 229 21.83 4.88 -6.45
CA VAL A 229 21.76 6.14 -5.71
C VAL A 229 20.33 6.67 -5.47
N PHE A 230 19.35 6.15 -6.16
CA PHE A 230 17.96 6.64 -6.11
C PHE A 230 17.10 5.87 -5.12
N GLN A 231 17.60 4.75 -4.56
CA GLN A 231 16.77 3.82 -3.81
C GLN A 231 17.60 3.07 -2.75
N TYR A 232 16.96 2.82 -1.60
CA TYR A 232 17.45 1.88 -0.59
C TYR A 232 16.27 1.11 0.02
N ARG A 233 16.56 0.05 0.77
CA ARG A 233 15.55 -0.75 1.48
C ARG A 233 15.92 -0.96 2.93
N PHE A 234 14.91 -1.03 3.78
CA PHE A 234 15.00 -1.48 5.17
C PHE A 234 13.69 -2.17 5.56
N GLN A 235 13.67 -2.94 6.66
CA GLN A 235 12.47 -3.65 7.08
C GLN A 235 12.00 -3.36 8.50
N GLU A 236 12.88 -2.91 9.38
CA GLU A 236 12.57 -2.72 10.78
C GLU A 236 11.95 -1.36 11.08
N ILE A 237 10.78 -1.36 11.70
CA ILE A 237 10.23 -0.20 12.38
C ILE A 237 10.64 -0.31 13.84
N PHE A 238 11.50 0.60 14.29
CA PHE A 238 12.03 0.62 15.65
C PHE A 238 11.54 1.85 16.43
N ASP A 239 11.56 1.76 17.75
CA ASP A 239 11.36 2.92 18.58
C ASP A 239 12.65 3.78 18.61
N PRO A 240 12.62 5.04 18.15
CA PRO A 240 13.82 5.88 18.14
C PRO A 240 14.41 6.19 19.53
N ASP A 241 13.62 6.04 20.60
CA ASP A 241 14.05 6.33 21.98
C ASP A 241 14.74 5.11 22.63
N THR A 242 14.30 3.90 22.31
CA THR A 242 14.83 2.65 22.90
C THR A 242 15.64 1.81 21.94
N ALA A 243 15.61 2.10 20.65
CA ALA A 243 16.17 1.31 19.54
C ALA A 243 15.55 -0.10 19.39
N GLN A 244 14.46 -0.40 20.11
CA GLN A 244 13.80 -1.69 20.02
C GLN A 244 12.95 -1.77 18.76
N THR A 245 13.10 -2.84 17.98
CA THR A 245 12.22 -3.17 16.84
C THR A 245 10.82 -3.52 17.36
N VAL A 246 9.80 -2.87 16.81
CA VAL A 246 8.41 -3.01 17.24
C VAL A 246 7.51 -3.62 16.15
N TYR A 247 7.93 -3.56 14.90
CA TYR A 247 7.23 -4.12 13.76
C TYR A 247 8.17 -4.28 12.58
N GLU A 248 7.87 -5.20 11.68
CA GLU A 248 8.63 -5.41 10.45
C GLU A 248 7.73 -5.29 9.23
N ILE A 249 8.14 -4.47 8.29
CA ILE A 249 7.62 -4.38 6.93
C ILE A 249 8.72 -3.79 6.05
N GLN A 250 9.07 -4.46 4.97
CA GLN A 250 10.12 -3.91 4.13
C GLN A 250 9.63 -2.65 3.40
N HIS A 251 10.40 -1.57 3.54
CA HIS A 251 10.23 -0.33 2.80
C HIS A 251 11.23 -0.30 1.65
N GLU A 252 10.74 -0.20 0.45
CA GLU A 252 11.51 0.25 -0.69
C GLU A 252 11.35 1.76 -0.80
N VAL A 253 12.42 2.48 -0.47
CA VAL A 253 12.41 3.95 -0.40
C VAL A 253 13.10 4.52 -1.62
N ARG A 254 12.41 5.38 -2.35
CA ARG A 254 12.89 5.97 -3.59
C ARG A 254 12.91 7.49 -3.55
N SER A 255 13.87 8.09 -4.26
CA SER A 255 13.91 9.53 -4.50
C SER A 255 13.02 9.93 -5.66
N LEU A 256 12.69 11.24 -5.76
CA LEU A 256 11.95 11.79 -6.91
C LEU A 256 12.75 11.74 -8.23
N HIS A 257 14.05 11.47 -8.17
CA HIS A 257 14.92 11.26 -9.34
C HIS A 257 14.92 9.80 -9.82
N HIS A 258 14.24 8.90 -9.13
CA HIS A 258 14.13 7.50 -9.56
C HIS A 258 13.39 7.44 -10.91
N PRO A 259 13.88 6.66 -11.92
CA PRO A 259 13.29 6.62 -13.27
C PRO A 259 11.81 6.20 -13.32
N MET A 260 11.31 5.55 -12.28
CA MET A 260 9.92 5.12 -12.18
C MET A 260 8.99 6.19 -11.57
N PHE A 261 9.53 7.29 -11.02
CA PHE A 261 8.71 8.32 -10.39
C PHE A 261 7.70 8.90 -11.37
N MET A 262 6.41 8.84 -11.02
CA MET A 262 5.29 9.33 -11.84
C MET A 262 5.30 8.82 -13.30
N ARG A 263 5.87 7.64 -13.54
CA ARG A 263 5.80 6.97 -14.85
C ARG A 263 4.33 6.80 -15.25
N PRO A 264 3.93 7.17 -16.47
CA PRO A 264 2.57 6.92 -16.93
C PRO A 264 2.23 5.42 -16.92
N LEU A 265 1.10 5.08 -16.33
CA LEU A 265 0.59 3.72 -16.26
C LEU A 265 -0.62 3.55 -17.17
N VAL A 266 -0.69 2.43 -17.88
CA VAL A 266 -1.85 2.08 -18.69
C VAL A 266 -2.94 1.52 -17.78
N ASN A 267 -4.11 2.16 -17.79
CA ASN A 267 -5.30 1.66 -17.12
C ASN A 267 -6.37 1.42 -18.17
N ARG A 268 -6.72 0.15 -18.42
CA ARG A 268 -7.75 -0.22 -19.39
C ARG A 268 -9.12 -0.08 -18.74
N TRP A 269 -9.98 0.67 -19.39
CA TRP A 269 -11.38 0.79 -19.07
C TRP A 269 -12.18 0.09 -20.18
N LYS A 270 -13.16 -0.75 -19.84
CA LYS A 270 -14.14 -1.15 -20.83
C LYS A 270 -15.00 0.07 -21.12
N GLU A 271 -14.86 0.66 -22.31
CA GLU A 271 -15.85 1.60 -22.82
C GLU A 271 -17.22 0.95 -22.70
N LYS A 272 -18.21 1.70 -22.17
CA LYS A 272 -19.61 1.30 -22.29
C LYS A 272 -19.85 1.14 -23.78
N SER A 273 -20.20 -0.06 -24.23
CA SER A 273 -20.75 -0.23 -25.58
C SER A 273 -21.91 0.74 -25.70
N LEU A 274 -21.74 1.76 -26.55
CA LEU A 274 -22.74 2.73 -26.95
C LEU A 274 -23.98 2.02 -27.46
#